data_eadcf3bff6daedf7ce6deb680d0abcea
#
_entry.id   eadcf3bff6daedf7ce6deb680d0abcea
#
_cell.length_a   1.000
_cell.length_b   1.000
_cell.length_c   1.000
_cell.angle_alpha   90.00
_cell.angle_beta   90.00
_cell.angle_gamma   90.00
#
_symmetry.space_group_name_H-M   'P 1'
#
loop_
_entity.id
_entity.type
_entity.pdbx_description
1 polymer ?
#
loop_
_entity_poly.entity_id
_entity_poly.type
_entity_poly.pdbx_seq_one_letter_code
_entity_poly.pdbx_strand_id
1 'polypeptide(L)'
;MVPDLLPDGGPLNGRRWAGQQLLKLWLSLAADQELPLLVADPVGLGNQIQALLQSWGAENAVSANDLLSTNKAERCGALMVPDPSIGIWSGWRDAFSTPAGFSLIGQIHTLCTTGAMARIEELTAENIFNWDALICSSNAGRAVVEAVLSQREQR
;
A
#
# COMPACT_ATOMS: atom_id res chain seq x y z
N MET A 1 -7.63 -0.70 4.66
CA MET A 1 -7.09 -0.13 3.40
C MET A 1 -7.94 -0.43 2.17
N VAL A 2 -8.57 -1.57 2.11
CA VAL A 2 -9.52 -1.91 1.03
C VAL A 2 -10.70 -0.94 0.89
N PRO A 3 -11.26 -0.33 1.95
CA PRO A 3 -12.29 0.69 1.80
C PRO A 3 -11.94 1.81 0.83
N ASP A 4 -10.64 2.12 0.66
CA ASP A 4 -10.19 3.15 -0.27
C ASP A 4 -10.25 2.73 -1.75
N LEU A 5 -10.40 1.45 -2.02
CA LEU A 5 -10.56 0.91 -3.39
C LEU A 5 -12.02 0.75 -3.79
N LEU A 6 -12.93 0.62 -2.82
CA LEU A 6 -14.33 0.31 -3.09
C LEU A 6 -15.14 1.58 -3.40
N PRO A 7 -16.08 1.50 -4.34
CA PRO A 7 -17.03 2.55 -4.63
C PRO A 7 -18.17 2.54 -3.60
N ASP A 8 -17.92 2.95 -2.38
CA ASP A 8 -18.91 2.97 -1.28
C ASP A 8 -19.81 4.22 -1.24
N GLY A 9 -19.96 4.89 -2.37
CA GLY A 9 -20.83 6.05 -2.51
C GLY A 9 -20.32 7.35 -1.86
N GLY A 10 -19.15 7.32 -1.24
CA GLY A 10 -18.48 8.51 -0.75
C GLY A 10 -17.86 9.35 -1.87
N PRO A 11 -17.54 10.62 -1.63
CA PRO A 11 -16.91 11.46 -2.65
C PRO A 11 -15.57 10.84 -3.11
N LEU A 12 -15.36 10.83 -4.42
CA LEU A 12 -14.10 10.40 -4.99
C LEU A 12 -12.99 11.34 -4.52
N ASN A 13 -12.12 10.85 -3.66
CA ASN A 13 -10.94 11.60 -3.22
C ASN A 13 -9.69 11.14 -3.98
N GLY A 14 -8.64 11.98 -3.97
CA GLY A 14 -7.41 11.72 -4.71
C GLY A 14 -6.76 10.37 -4.33
N ARG A 15 -6.85 9.96 -3.07
CA ARG A 15 -6.30 8.68 -2.59
C ARG A 15 -7.01 7.48 -3.20
N ARG A 16 -8.35 7.47 -3.18
CA ARG A 16 -9.15 6.41 -3.82
C ARG A 16 -8.86 6.30 -5.30
N TRP A 17 -8.87 7.44 -5.97
CA TRP A 17 -8.61 7.47 -7.40
C TRP A 17 -7.21 6.93 -7.73
N ALA A 18 -6.18 7.39 -7.02
CA ALA A 18 -4.81 6.94 -7.20
C ALA A 18 -4.66 5.43 -6.91
N GLY A 19 -5.27 4.94 -5.82
CA GLY A 19 -5.27 3.50 -5.49
C GLY A 19 -5.94 2.65 -6.56
N GLN A 20 -7.07 3.09 -7.11
CA GLN A 20 -7.75 2.39 -8.20
C GLN A 20 -6.92 2.39 -9.49
N GLN A 21 -6.30 3.52 -9.87
CA GLN A 21 -5.44 3.57 -11.06
C GLN A 21 -4.21 2.68 -10.90
N LEU A 22 -3.60 2.67 -9.73
CA LEU A 22 -2.48 1.81 -9.43
C LEU A 22 -2.88 0.32 -9.54
N LEU A 23 -4.01 -0.07 -8.96
CA LEU A 23 -4.49 -1.44 -9.05
C LEU A 23 -4.80 -1.84 -10.50
N LYS A 24 -5.42 -0.96 -11.30
CA LYS A 24 -5.65 -1.19 -12.74
C LYS A 24 -4.32 -1.39 -13.49
N LEU A 25 -3.31 -0.58 -13.18
CA LEU A 25 -1.99 -0.71 -13.79
C LEU A 25 -1.37 -2.07 -13.45
N TRP A 26 -1.41 -2.47 -12.18
CA TRP A 26 -0.91 -3.78 -11.74
C TRP A 26 -1.59 -4.93 -12.46
N LEU A 27 -2.93 -4.89 -12.56
CA LEU A 27 -3.70 -5.90 -13.28
C LEU A 27 -3.29 -5.98 -14.76
N SER A 28 -3.04 -4.83 -15.39
CA SER A 28 -2.61 -4.81 -16.80
C SER A 28 -1.20 -5.35 -17.04
N LEU A 29 -0.31 -5.17 -16.05
CA LEU A 29 1.08 -5.64 -16.13
C LEU A 29 1.23 -7.11 -15.73
N ALA A 30 0.35 -7.61 -14.89
CA ALA A 30 0.40 -8.95 -14.33
C ALA A 30 -0.69 -9.85 -14.86
N ALA A 31 -1.07 -9.70 -16.14
CA ALA A 31 -2.22 -10.37 -16.75
C ALA A 31 -2.23 -11.90 -16.57
N ASP A 32 -1.07 -12.53 -16.52
CA ASP A 32 -0.91 -13.98 -16.38
C ASP A 32 -0.58 -14.43 -14.94
N GLN A 33 -0.62 -13.52 -13.96
CA GLN A 33 -0.22 -13.80 -12.60
C GLN A 33 -1.38 -13.62 -11.62
N GLU A 34 -1.42 -14.45 -10.57
CA GLU A 34 -2.29 -14.22 -9.44
C GLU A 34 -1.84 -12.96 -8.69
N LEU A 35 -2.77 -12.04 -8.44
CA LEU A 35 -2.55 -10.86 -7.59
C LEU A 35 -3.17 -11.11 -6.21
N PRO A 36 -2.36 -11.44 -5.19
CA PRO A 36 -2.88 -11.62 -3.84
C PRO A 36 -3.15 -10.27 -3.19
N LEU A 37 -4.36 -10.09 -2.68
CA LEU A 37 -4.77 -8.94 -1.87
C LEU A 37 -4.86 -9.36 -0.40
N LEU A 38 -4.20 -8.62 0.47
CA LEU A 38 -4.32 -8.79 1.91
C LEU A 38 -5.42 -7.86 2.44
N VAL A 39 -6.44 -8.43 3.06
CA VAL A 39 -7.63 -7.70 3.52
C VAL A 39 -8.03 -8.14 4.92
N ALA A 40 -8.61 -7.22 5.69
CA ALA A 40 -9.05 -7.52 7.07
C ALA A 40 -10.28 -8.46 7.12
N ASP A 41 -11.10 -8.47 6.07
CA ASP A 41 -12.25 -9.35 5.92
C ASP A 41 -12.23 -10.01 4.53
N PRO A 42 -11.56 -11.17 4.38
CA PRO A 42 -11.42 -11.84 3.09
C PRO A 42 -12.77 -12.26 2.46
N VAL A 43 -13.77 -12.55 3.28
CA VAL A 43 -15.09 -13.01 2.78
C VAL A 43 -15.93 -11.83 2.31
N GLY A 44 -16.15 -10.84 3.17
CA GLY A 44 -17.02 -9.69 2.85
C GLY A 44 -16.37 -8.76 1.83
N LEU A 45 -15.16 -8.30 2.10
CA LEU A 45 -14.44 -7.38 1.21
C LEU A 45 -13.93 -8.07 -0.05
N GLY A 46 -13.57 -9.36 0.03
CA GLY A 46 -13.11 -10.13 -1.11
C GLY A 46 -14.13 -10.19 -2.23
N ASN A 47 -15.40 -10.47 -1.91
CA ASN A 47 -16.47 -10.50 -2.90
C ASN A 47 -16.69 -9.13 -3.54
N GLN A 48 -16.63 -8.05 -2.76
CA GLN A 48 -16.81 -6.68 -3.27
C GLN A 48 -15.66 -6.29 -4.20
N ILE A 49 -14.42 -6.63 -3.84
CA ILE A 49 -13.25 -6.39 -4.68
C ILE A 49 -13.36 -7.20 -5.98
N GLN A 50 -13.70 -8.47 -5.88
CA GLN A 50 -13.85 -9.33 -7.06
C GLN A 50 -14.87 -8.74 -8.05
N ALA A 51 -16.03 -8.28 -7.54
CA ALA A 51 -17.05 -7.62 -8.38
C ALA A 51 -16.51 -6.32 -9.02
N LEU A 52 -15.75 -5.52 -8.27
CA LEU A 52 -15.12 -4.31 -8.79
C LEU A 52 -14.13 -4.63 -9.91
N LEU A 53 -13.25 -5.63 -9.71
CA LEU A 53 -12.25 -6.02 -10.69
C LEU A 53 -12.88 -6.59 -11.95
N GLN A 54 -13.93 -7.38 -11.82
CA GLN A 54 -14.73 -7.86 -12.96
C GLN A 54 -15.35 -6.70 -13.73
N SER A 55 -15.84 -5.66 -13.04
CA SER A 55 -16.38 -4.46 -13.70
C SER A 55 -15.32 -3.69 -14.50
N TRP A 56 -14.05 -3.88 -14.20
CA TRP A 56 -12.92 -3.33 -14.96
C TRP A 56 -12.41 -4.24 -16.09
N GLY A 57 -13.07 -5.41 -16.28
CA GLY A 57 -12.64 -6.40 -17.26
C GLY A 57 -11.38 -7.16 -16.85
N ALA A 58 -11.05 -7.19 -15.57
CA ALA A 58 -9.92 -7.97 -15.09
C ALA A 58 -10.27 -9.46 -15.12
N GLU A 59 -9.56 -10.23 -15.92
CA GLU A 59 -9.65 -11.69 -16.00
C GLU A 59 -8.65 -12.38 -15.05
N ASN A 60 -7.77 -11.60 -14.42
CA ASN A 60 -6.73 -12.11 -13.54
C ASN A 60 -7.30 -12.84 -12.33
N ALA A 61 -6.64 -13.88 -11.93
CA ALA A 61 -6.87 -14.52 -10.64
C ALA A 61 -6.46 -13.55 -9.52
N VAL A 62 -7.46 -12.95 -8.88
CA VAL A 62 -7.26 -12.12 -7.69
C VAL A 62 -7.74 -12.90 -6.48
N SER A 63 -6.85 -13.12 -5.53
CA SER A 63 -7.19 -13.80 -4.27
C SER A 63 -7.24 -12.79 -3.12
N ALA A 64 -8.38 -12.75 -2.41
CA ALA A 64 -8.47 -12.04 -1.14
C ALA A 64 -7.97 -12.96 -0.02
N ASN A 65 -6.98 -12.50 0.72
CA ASN A 65 -6.32 -13.24 1.78
C ASN A 65 -6.40 -12.47 3.09
N ASP A 66 -6.42 -13.19 4.21
CA ASP A 66 -6.32 -12.59 5.54
C ASP A 66 -5.00 -11.83 5.71
N LEU A 67 -5.02 -10.79 6.55
CA LEU A 67 -3.82 -10.03 6.89
C LEU A 67 -2.72 -10.89 7.53
N LEU A 68 -3.06 -12.02 8.15
CA LEU A 68 -2.08 -12.95 8.70
C LEU A 68 -1.41 -13.84 7.65
N SER A 69 -1.84 -13.77 6.39
CA SER A 69 -1.26 -14.54 5.27
C SER A 69 0.04 -13.91 4.75
N THR A 70 1.01 -13.65 5.63
CA THR A 70 2.30 -13.02 5.30
C THR A 70 3.10 -13.79 4.25
N ASN A 71 2.94 -15.12 4.20
CA ASN A 71 3.54 -15.98 3.19
C ASN A 71 3.18 -15.58 1.74
N LYS A 72 2.07 -14.88 1.54
CA LYS A 72 1.72 -14.33 0.21
C LYS A 72 2.62 -13.16 -0.15
N ALA A 73 2.85 -12.23 0.79
CA ALA A 73 3.77 -11.11 0.60
C ALA A 73 5.22 -11.60 0.43
N GLU A 74 5.64 -12.59 1.20
CA GLU A 74 6.97 -13.23 1.10
C GLU A 74 7.19 -13.85 -0.29
N ARG A 75 6.21 -14.57 -0.82
CA ARG A 75 6.28 -15.16 -2.16
C ARG A 75 6.31 -14.12 -3.27
N CYS A 76 5.64 -12.98 -3.09
CA CYS A 76 5.68 -11.88 -4.04
C CYS A 76 6.94 -11.02 -3.90
N GLY A 77 7.66 -11.12 -2.78
CA GLY A 77 8.84 -10.33 -2.46
C GLY A 77 8.55 -8.87 -2.11
N ALA A 78 7.30 -8.42 -2.21
CA ALA A 78 6.90 -7.05 -1.86
C ALA A 78 5.43 -6.97 -1.44
N LEU A 79 5.12 -6.01 -0.56
CA LEU A 79 3.77 -5.60 -0.18
C LEU A 79 3.57 -4.12 -0.55
N MET A 80 2.62 -3.86 -1.45
CA MET A 80 2.23 -2.50 -1.82
C MET A 80 1.18 -1.96 -0.86
N VAL A 81 1.45 -0.78 -0.30
CA VAL A 81 0.58 -0.04 0.60
C VAL A 81 0.13 1.24 -0.12
N PRO A 82 -1.17 1.48 -0.35
CA PRO A 82 -1.64 2.61 -1.15
C PRO A 82 -1.58 3.96 -0.42
N ASP A 83 -0.77 4.09 0.59
CA ASP A 83 -0.52 5.32 1.35
C ASP A 83 0.89 5.31 1.99
N PRO A 84 1.35 6.39 2.67
CA PRO A 84 2.69 6.43 3.24
C PRO A 84 2.88 5.65 4.55
N SER A 85 1.90 4.85 4.99
CA SER A 85 1.93 4.19 6.31
C SER A 85 2.82 2.93 6.38
N ILE A 86 3.89 2.85 5.59
CA ILE A 86 4.79 1.68 5.62
C ILE A 86 5.46 1.48 6.99
N GLY A 87 5.59 2.52 7.83
CA GLY A 87 6.05 2.38 9.21
C GLY A 87 5.16 1.47 10.05
N ILE A 88 3.82 1.61 9.95
CA ILE A 88 2.90 0.69 10.62
C ILE A 88 3.07 -0.74 10.10
N TRP A 89 3.24 -0.88 8.80
CA TRP A 89 3.38 -2.19 8.15
C TRP A 89 4.74 -2.83 8.40
N SER A 90 5.77 -2.06 8.75
CA SER A 90 7.05 -2.62 9.20
C SER A 90 6.90 -3.33 10.54
N GLY A 91 6.17 -2.72 11.49
CA GLY A 91 5.85 -3.39 12.75
C GLY A 91 5.01 -4.65 12.57
N TRP A 92 4.04 -4.63 11.63
CA TRP A 92 3.27 -5.82 11.27
C TRP A 92 4.16 -6.90 10.62
N ARG A 93 5.06 -6.53 9.69
CA ARG A 93 6.03 -7.45 9.09
C ARG A 93 6.88 -8.14 10.16
N ASP A 94 7.41 -7.37 11.11
CA ASP A 94 8.25 -7.89 12.19
C ASP A 94 7.48 -8.84 13.13
N ALA A 95 6.19 -8.57 13.35
CA ALA A 95 5.37 -9.39 14.23
C ALA A 95 4.93 -10.73 13.61
N PHE A 96 4.75 -10.78 12.28
CA PHE A 96 4.13 -11.94 11.60
C PHE A 96 4.99 -12.56 10.50
N SER A 97 6.17 -12.02 10.23
CA SER A 97 7.13 -12.52 9.25
C SER A 97 8.56 -12.29 9.75
N THR A 98 9.50 -12.21 8.84
CA THR A 98 10.88 -11.78 9.15
C THR A 98 11.14 -10.38 8.60
N PRO A 99 12.05 -9.59 9.20
CA PRO A 99 12.38 -8.26 8.71
C PRO A 99 12.73 -8.22 7.21
N ALA A 100 13.41 -9.22 6.70
CA ALA A 100 13.81 -9.36 5.30
C ALA A 100 12.83 -10.19 4.46
N GLY A 101 11.64 -10.51 4.97
CA GLY A 101 10.68 -11.39 4.29
C GLY A 101 10.16 -10.81 2.96
N PHE A 102 9.96 -9.51 2.91
CA PHE A 102 9.50 -8.78 1.73
C PHE A 102 9.74 -7.27 1.88
N SER A 103 9.79 -6.56 0.75
CA SER A 103 9.84 -5.10 0.72
C SER A 103 8.47 -4.48 1.01
N LEU A 104 8.46 -3.32 1.66
CA LEU A 104 7.27 -2.48 1.80
C LEU A 104 7.36 -1.33 0.80
N ILE A 105 6.30 -1.13 0.02
CA ILE A 105 6.24 -0.06 -0.96
C ILE A 105 5.02 0.79 -0.65
N GLY A 106 5.24 2.03 -0.20
CA GLY A 106 4.19 3.01 0.06
C GLY A 106 4.03 4.01 -1.08
N GLN A 107 2.90 4.70 -1.10
CA GLN A 107 2.64 5.76 -2.08
C GLN A 107 2.18 7.04 -1.40
N ILE A 108 2.75 8.16 -1.83
CA ILE A 108 2.34 9.50 -1.40
C ILE A 108 1.43 10.12 -2.45
N HIS A 109 0.20 10.45 -2.07
CA HIS A 109 -0.74 11.18 -2.93
C HIS A 109 -1.13 12.55 -2.39
N THR A 110 -0.87 12.81 -1.11
CA THR A 110 -1.10 14.11 -0.49
C THR A 110 -0.13 14.33 0.67
N LEU A 111 0.27 15.58 0.83
CA LEU A 111 1.08 16.06 1.95
C LEU A 111 0.34 17.14 2.75
N CYS A 112 -0.94 17.40 2.40
CA CYS A 112 -1.72 18.50 2.96
C CYS A 112 -2.41 18.15 4.29
N THR A 113 -2.26 16.93 4.79
CA THR A 113 -2.91 16.52 6.03
C THR A 113 -1.90 16.21 7.12
N THR A 114 -2.22 16.57 8.35
CA THR A 114 -1.41 16.21 9.53
C THR A 114 -1.18 14.70 9.62
N GLY A 115 -2.18 13.90 9.24
CA GLY A 115 -2.04 12.44 9.23
C GLY A 115 -0.99 11.94 8.23
N ALA A 116 -0.95 12.50 7.01
CA ALA A 116 0.06 12.11 6.03
C ALA A 116 1.48 12.48 6.49
N MET A 117 1.64 13.67 7.07
CA MET A 117 2.93 14.12 7.62
C MET A 117 3.39 13.23 8.79
N ALA A 118 2.48 12.89 9.71
CA ALA A 118 2.80 11.99 10.82
C ALA A 118 3.28 10.61 10.32
N ARG A 119 2.66 10.06 9.26
CA ARG A 119 3.09 8.78 8.67
C ARG A 119 4.49 8.84 8.06
N ILE A 120 4.88 9.98 7.51
CA ILE A 120 6.25 10.19 7.00
C ILE A 120 7.23 10.30 8.18
N GLU A 121 6.86 11.01 9.24
CA GLU A 121 7.69 11.11 10.44
C GLU A 121 7.94 9.76 11.12
N GLU A 122 6.96 8.86 11.12
CA GLU A 122 7.06 7.51 11.66
C GLU A 122 8.16 6.67 10.97
N LEU A 123 8.50 6.97 9.72
CA LEU A 123 9.51 6.21 8.98
C LEU A 123 10.92 6.29 9.60
N THR A 124 11.19 7.29 10.41
CA THR A 124 12.47 7.41 11.11
C THR A 124 12.55 6.65 12.43
N ALA A 125 11.41 6.19 12.94
CA ALA A 125 11.30 5.51 14.23
C ALA A 125 11.05 4.00 14.12
N GLU A 126 10.66 3.54 12.93
CA GLU A 126 10.26 2.17 12.67
C GLU A 126 11.35 1.38 11.92
N ASN A 127 11.20 0.05 11.86
CA ASN A 127 12.11 -0.84 11.16
C ASN A 127 11.91 -0.75 9.63
N ILE A 128 12.30 0.38 9.07
CA ILE A 128 12.35 0.64 7.63
C ILE A 128 13.75 0.36 7.14
N PHE A 129 13.85 -0.42 6.07
CA PHE A 129 15.12 -0.88 5.52
C PHE A 129 15.37 -0.26 4.14
N ASN A 130 16.60 -0.37 3.67
CA ASN A 130 17.04 0.19 2.37
C ASN A 130 16.39 -0.49 1.14
N TRP A 131 15.67 -1.58 1.33
CA TRP A 131 14.84 -2.23 0.31
C TRP A 131 13.35 -1.85 0.37
N ASP A 132 12.95 -1.06 1.37
CA ASP A 132 11.62 -0.45 1.43
C ASP A 132 11.61 0.85 0.63
N ALA A 133 10.45 1.25 0.10
CA ALA A 133 10.37 2.40 -0.78
C ALA A 133 9.10 3.24 -0.57
N LEU A 134 9.22 4.54 -0.84
CA LEU A 134 8.08 5.44 -1.00
C LEU A 134 8.04 5.97 -2.43
N ILE A 135 6.93 5.75 -3.10
CA ILE A 135 6.65 6.34 -4.40
C ILE A 135 6.13 7.77 -4.19
N CYS A 136 6.89 8.74 -4.65
CA CYS A 136 6.49 10.16 -4.66
C CYS A 136 5.96 10.53 -6.03
N SER A 137 4.73 11.05 -6.09
CA SER A 137 4.07 11.41 -7.34
C SER A 137 4.67 12.65 -8.04
N SER A 138 5.56 13.39 -7.35
CA SER A 138 6.24 14.56 -7.88
C SER A 138 7.56 14.85 -7.18
N ASN A 139 8.44 15.61 -7.85
CA ASN A 139 9.69 16.07 -7.23
C ASN A 139 9.45 16.99 -6.02
N ALA A 140 8.38 17.79 -6.03
CA ALA A 140 8.00 18.61 -4.88
C ALA A 140 7.60 17.74 -3.69
N GLY A 141 6.81 16.68 -3.91
CA GLY A 141 6.45 15.71 -2.89
C GLY A 141 7.67 15.01 -2.31
N ARG A 142 8.59 14.58 -3.17
CA ARG A 142 9.86 13.98 -2.76
C ARG A 142 10.69 14.93 -1.89
N ALA A 143 10.84 16.18 -2.29
CA ALA A 143 11.59 17.18 -1.52
C ALA A 143 11.02 17.42 -0.12
N VAL A 144 9.69 17.40 0.03
CA VAL A 144 9.03 17.51 1.35
C VAL A 144 9.35 16.30 2.22
N VAL A 145 9.28 15.08 1.66
CA VAL A 145 9.62 13.84 2.39
C VAL A 145 11.06 13.88 2.85
N GLU A 146 12.00 14.18 1.96
CA GLU A 146 13.42 14.29 2.28
C GLU A 146 13.68 15.33 3.38
N ALA A 147 13.00 16.48 3.35
CA ALA A 147 13.11 17.50 4.38
C ALA A 147 12.60 17.02 5.75
N VAL A 148 11.48 16.31 5.80
CA VAL A 148 10.93 15.76 7.05
C VAL A 148 11.87 14.72 7.64
N LEU A 149 12.37 13.78 6.83
CA LEU A 149 13.29 12.75 7.29
C LEU A 149 14.60 13.36 7.82
N SER A 150 15.21 14.29 7.08
CA SER A 150 16.45 14.95 7.49
C SER A 150 16.32 15.77 8.78
N GLN A 151 15.17 16.39 9.04
CA GLN A 151 14.93 17.11 10.31
C GLN A 151 14.87 16.18 11.52
N ARG A 152 14.44 14.95 11.33
CA ARG A 152 14.37 13.94 12.40
C ARG A 152 15.73 13.36 12.72
N GLU A 153 16.58 13.13 11.72
CA GLU A 153 17.95 12.61 11.91
C GLU A 153 18.85 13.59 12.69
N GLN A 154 18.49 14.88 12.71
CA GLN A 154 19.23 15.94 13.44
C GLN A 154 18.80 16.12 14.90
N ARG A 155 17.78 15.43 15.37
CA ARG A 155 17.25 15.50 16.75
C ARG A 155 17.66 14.30 17.58
#